data_4f71d93bf1aceac607f9ab4085f1520e
#
_entry.id   4f71d93bf1aceac607f9ab4085f1520e
#
_cell.length_a   1.000
_cell.length_b   1.000
_cell.length_c   1.000
_cell.angle_alpha   90.00
_cell.angle_beta   90.00
_cell.angle_gamma   90.00
#
_symmetry.space_group_name_H-M   'P 1'
#
loop_
_entity.id
_entity.type
_entity.pdbx_description
1 polymer ?
#
loop_
_entity_poly.entity_id
_entity_poly.type
_entity_poly.pdbx_seq_one_letter_code
_entity_poly.pdbx_strand_id
1 'polypeptide(L)'
;MNPTDISTTQRVDAFVAAARPLESGDLHHLHQLCVGVSWPHRARDVTLLMSLGRGYLALDEIERVLASGMYFEMGEDFAMIGMMMTAPRLQTLGAGRWLLDRILADCGGRDLRLNATRAAYRLYESAGFVPVATIHQRQGIVREGPLPEVVSACPVRTLQASDQAALRALDQMAFGAERRAVLDALFAVSEGTVAVRDGAPAGFALIRDFGRGRVIGPVVAEDEAMATALIAPLLRRHVGQFLRIDTFCDSPTFFAFLDAAGLDAFDTVTQMRLGKQRGGDGPVRTFGLAAHTLG
;
A
#
# COMPACT_ATOMS: atom_id res chain seq x y z
N MET A 1 0.72 25.03 -9.94
CA MET A 1 -0.32 25.07 -11.00
C MET A 1 -1.66 25.10 -10.29
N ASN A 2 -2.56 26.00 -10.67
CA ASN A 2 -3.85 26.11 -9.97
C ASN A 2 -4.75 24.94 -10.43
N PRO A 3 -5.50 24.23 -9.55
CA PRO A 3 -6.40 23.13 -9.93
C PRO A 3 -7.40 23.48 -11.05
N THR A 4 -7.76 24.75 -11.14
CA THR A 4 -8.67 25.28 -12.17
C THR A 4 -8.06 25.40 -13.57
N ASP A 5 -6.73 25.29 -13.72
CA ASP A 5 -6.05 25.46 -15.02
C ASP A 5 -5.87 24.13 -15.79
N ILE A 6 -6.17 22.98 -15.17
CA ILE A 6 -6.03 21.69 -15.83
C ILE A 6 -7.31 21.36 -16.57
N SER A 7 -7.23 21.22 -17.90
CA SER A 7 -8.38 20.87 -18.76
C SER A 7 -9.12 19.63 -18.24
N THR A 8 -10.45 19.68 -18.20
CA THR A 8 -11.31 18.54 -17.85
C THR A 8 -11.34 17.48 -18.93
N THR A 9 -10.89 17.80 -20.16
CA THR A 9 -10.82 16.89 -21.29
C THR A 9 -9.41 16.85 -21.87
N GLN A 10 -9.02 15.69 -22.39
CA GLN A 10 -7.76 15.48 -23.09
C GLN A 10 -7.94 14.48 -24.22
N ARG A 11 -7.29 14.72 -25.34
CA ARG A 11 -7.22 13.71 -26.41
C ARG A 11 -6.22 12.62 -26.00
N VAL A 12 -6.69 11.38 -25.97
CA VAL A 12 -5.89 10.18 -25.67
C VAL A 12 -6.08 9.22 -26.85
N ASP A 13 -5.08 9.13 -27.73
CA ASP A 13 -5.18 8.43 -29.02
C ASP A 13 -6.35 8.99 -29.87
N ALA A 14 -7.26 8.13 -30.29
CA ALA A 14 -8.45 8.50 -31.08
C ALA A 14 -9.62 9.01 -30.22
N PHE A 15 -9.53 8.96 -28.88
CA PHE A 15 -10.60 9.30 -27.96
C PHE A 15 -10.45 10.71 -27.39
N VAL A 16 -11.57 11.37 -27.13
CA VAL A 16 -11.63 12.55 -26.27
C VAL A 16 -11.99 12.06 -24.86
N ALA A 17 -10.98 11.98 -24.01
CA ALA A 17 -11.15 11.57 -22.62
C ALA A 17 -11.67 12.73 -21.77
N ALA A 18 -12.67 12.49 -20.94
CA ALA A 18 -13.12 13.41 -19.89
C ALA A 18 -12.69 12.88 -18.52
N ALA A 19 -12.06 13.73 -17.70
CA ALA A 19 -11.74 13.40 -16.32
C ALA A 19 -12.80 13.93 -15.37
N ARG A 20 -13.32 13.06 -14.52
CA ARG A 20 -14.25 13.44 -13.44
C ARG A 20 -13.79 12.85 -12.11
N PRO A 21 -14.23 13.43 -10.98
CA PRO A 21 -14.04 12.84 -9.68
C PRO A 21 -14.57 11.40 -9.61
N LEU A 22 -13.89 10.58 -8.81
CA LEU A 22 -14.31 9.22 -8.50
C LEU A 22 -15.52 9.25 -7.57
N GLU A 23 -16.55 8.48 -7.89
CA GLU A 23 -17.77 8.34 -7.12
C GLU A 23 -17.94 6.91 -6.57
N SER A 24 -18.81 6.74 -5.57
CA SER A 24 -19.06 5.44 -4.93
C SER A 24 -19.54 4.35 -5.89
N GLY A 25 -20.23 4.74 -6.98
CA GLY A 25 -20.71 3.83 -8.04
C GLY A 25 -19.60 3.30 -8.97
N ASP A 26 -18.40 3.84 -8.92
CA ASP A 26 -17.31 3.56 -9.87
C ASP A 26 -16.49 2.29 -9.55
N LEU A 27 -16.91 1.52 -8.57
CA LEU A 27 -16.23 0.27 -8.21
C LEU A 27 -15.94 -0.62 -9.43
N HIS A 28 -16.91 -0.75 -10.33
CA HIS A 28 -16.79 -1.57 -11.52
C HIS A 28 -15.70 -1.06 -12.49
N HIS A 29 -15.57 0.25 -12.66
CA HIS A 29 -14.53 0.88 -13.50
C HIS A 29 -13.13 0.64 -12.94
N LEU A 30 -12.92 0.86 -11.62
CA LEU A 30 -11.65 0.58 -10.98
C LEU A 30 -11.29 -0.91 -11.02
N HIS A 31 -12.26 -1.79 -10.77
CA HIS A 31 -12.05 -3.23 -10.83
C HIS A 31 -11.72 -3.69 -12.26
N GLN A 32 -12.38 -3.13 -13.29
CA GLN A 32 -12.06 -3.38 -14.69
C GLN A 32 -10.62 -3.00 -15.02
N LEU A 33 -10.14 -1.84 -14.55
CA LEU A 33 -8.75 -1.43 -14.73
C LEU A 33 -7.79 -2.38 -14.00
N CYS A 34 -8.08 -2.76 -12.75
CA CYS A 34 -7.26 -3.73 -12.02
C CYS A 34 -7.08 -5.03 -12.80
N VAL A 35 -8.17 -5.59 -13.33
CA VAL A 35 -8.12 -6.79 -14.18
C VAL A 35 -7.29 -6.53 -15.44
N GLY A 36 -7.50 -5.39 -16.10
CA GLY A 36 -6.78 -5.02 -17.32
C GLY A 36 -5.26 -4.91 -17.14
N VAL A 37 -4.80 -4.43 -15.99
CA VAL A 37 -3.37 -4.33 -15.66
C VAL A 37 -2.85 -5.53 -14.84
N SER A 38 -3.65 -6.60 -14.73
CA SER A 38 -3.31 -7.83 -14.00
C SER A 38 -3.02 -7.63 -12.52
N TRP A 39 -3.62 -6.63 -11.89
CA TRP A 39 -3.53 -6.45 -10.44
C TRP A 39 -4.49 -7.38 -9.70
N PRO A 40 -4.10 -7.93 -8.55
CA PRO A 40 -4.87 -8.96 -7.85
C PRO A 40 -6.10 -8.46 -7.10
N HIS A 41 -6.37 -7.16 -7.10
CA HIS A 41 -7.44 -6.53 -6.32
C HIS A 41 -8.82 -7.13 -6.64
N ARG A 42 -9.56 -7.48 -5.61
CA ARG A 42 -10.98 -7.87 -5.69
C ARG A 42 -11.86 -6.68 -5.36
N ALA A 43 -13.16 -6.81 -5.61
CA ALA A 43 -14.13 -5.76 -5.31
C ALA A 43 -14.00 -5.22 -3.87
N ARG A 44 -13.85 -6.11 -2.87
CA ARG A 44 -13.65 -5.73 -1.46
C ARG A 44 -12.39 -4.87 -1.24
N ASP A 45 -11.30 -5.18 -1.94
CA ASP A 45 -10.03 -4.45 -1.82
C ASP A 45 -10.19 -3.03 -2.41
N VAL A 46 -10.85 -2.93 -3.56
CA VAL A 46 -11.15 -1.65 -4.21
C VAL A 46 -12.12 -0.83 -3.37
N THR A 47 -13.17 -1.45 -2.80
CA THR A 47 -14.14 -0.78 -1.91
C THR A 47 -13.43 -0.17 -0.70
N LEU A 48 -12.50 -0.90 -0.06
CA LEU A 48 -11.70 -0.38 1.05
C LEU A 48 -10.90 0.86 0.62
N LEU A 49 -10.25 0.83 -0.55
CA LEU A 49 -9.49 1.98 -1.04
C LEU A 49 -10.40 3.17 -1.38
N MET A 50 -11.55 2.93 -2.00
CA MET A 50 -12.53 3.98 -2.31
C MET A 50 -13.11 4.65 -1.06
N SER A 51 -13.24 3.92 0.05
CA SER A 51 -13.72 4.51 1.32
C SER A 51 -12.68 5.39 2.02
N LEU A 52 -11.40 5.28 1.66
CA LEU A 52 -10.28 5.97 2.30
C LEU A 52 -9.66 7.08 1.45
N GLY A 53 -9.84 7.03 0.15
CA GLY A 53 -9.18 7.95 -0.77
C GLY A 53 -10.14 8.69 -1.68
N ARG A 54 -9.58 9.67 -2.39
CA ARG A 54 -10.23 10.42 -3.47
C ARG A 54 -9.46 10.22 -4.76
N GLY A 55 -10.04 10.62 -5.87
CA GLY A 55 -9.32 10.51 -7.13
C GLY A 55 -10.20 10.82 -8.33
N TYR A 56 -9.71 10.39 -9.48
CA TYR A 56 -10.31 10.67 -10.78
C TYR A 56 -10.39 9.43 -11.64
N LEU A 57 -11.43 9.39 -12.48
CA LEU A 57 -11.52 8.53 -13.65
C LEU A 57 -11.38 9.36 -14.92
N ALA A 58 -10.73 8.80 -15.92
CA ALA A 58 -10.79 9.27 -17.30
C ALA A 58 -11.67 8.31 -18.10
N LEU A 59 -12.74 8.84 -18.69
CA LEU A 59 -13.72 8.09 -19.48
C LEU A 59 -13.71 8.61 -20.92
N ASP A 60 -14.00 7.76 -21.90
CA ASP A 60 -14.24 8.18 -23.28
C ASP A 60 -15.70 8.61 -23.53
N GLU A 61 -16.01 8.95 -24.78
CA GLU A 61 -17.31 9.48 -25.20
C GLU A 61 -18.49 8.50 -25.01
N ILE A 62 -18.20 7.22 -24.75
CA ILE A 62 -19.22 6.18 -24.46
C ILE A 62 -19.01 5.56 -23.09
N GLU A 63 -18.42 6.33 -22.16
CA GLU A 63 -18.21 5.99 -20.74
C GLU A 63 -17.32 4.76 -20.47
N ARG A 64 -16.46 4.36 -21.41
CA ARG A 64 -15.47 3.33 -21.12
C ARG A 64 -14.31 3.92 -20.32
N VAL A 65 -13.91 3.22 -19.27
CA VAL A 65 -12.78 3.67 -18.45
C VAL A 65 -11.45 3.53 -19.21
N LEU A 66 -10.70 4.62 -19.28
CA LEU A 66 -9.39 4.71 -19.92
C LEU A 66 -8.26 4.73 -18.91
N ALA A 67 -8.44 5.45 -17.79
CA ALA A 67 -7.45 5.55 -16.73
C ALA A 67 -8.10 5.91 -15.40
N SER A 68 -7.35 5.70 -14.31
CA SER A 68 -7.69 6.14 -12.96
C SER A 68 -6.46 6.65 -12.23
N GLY A 69 -6.68 7.41 -11.17
CA GLY A 69 -5.68 7.76 -10.18
C GLY A 69 -6.35 8.15 -8.88
N MET A 70 -5.76 7.76 -7.76
CA MET A 70 -6.27 8.09 -6.42
C MET A 70 -5.17 8.68 -5.55
N TYR A 71 -5.58 9.42 -4.53
CA TYR A 71 -4.73 9.89 -3.45
C TYR A 71 -5.43 9.68 -2.10
N PHE A 72 -4.62 9.54 -1.06
CA PHE A 72 -5.03 9.18 0.30
C PHE A 72 -4.39 10.19 1.24
N GLU A 73 -5.19 11.08 1.80
CA GLU A 73 -4.72 12.10 2.75
C GLU A 73 -4.37 11.44 4.08
N MET A 74 -3.17 11.71 4.58
CA MET A 74 -2.63 11.19 5.84
C MET A 74 -2.24 12.39 6.72
N GLY A 75 -3.17 12.82 7.56
CA GLY A 75 -3.04 14.08 8.27
C GLY A 75 -3.19 15.30 7.34
N GLU A 76 -2.67 16.45 7.77
CA GLU A 76 -2.86 17.72 7.04
C GLU A 76 -1.82 17.98 5.95
N ASP A 77 -0.62 17.43 6.10
CA ASP A 77 0.56 17.82 5.34
C ASP A 77 1.20 16.67 4.54
N PHE A 78 0.54 15.51 4.47
CA PHE A 78 1.04 14.33 3.76
C PHE A 78 -0.07 13.62 3.00
N ALA A 79 0.26 13.00 1.86
CA ALA A 79 -0.64 12.08 1.16
C ALA A 79 0.13 10.96 0.44
N MET A 80 -0.53 9.81 0.31
CA MET A 80 -0.11 8.73 -0.57
C MET A 80 -0.82 8.85 -1.92
N ILE A 81 -0.12 8.54 -3.02
CA ILE A 81 -0.72 8.41 -4.36
C ILE A 81 -0.73 6.93 -4.75
N GLY A 82 -1.84 6.49 -5.30
CA GLY A 82 -1.99 5.10 -5.74
C GLY A 82 -3.11 4.91 -6.75
N MET A 83 -3.40 3.66 -7.09
CA MET A 83 -4.41 3.30 -8.09
C MET A 83 -4.24 4.05 -9.42
N MET A 84 -2.99 4.43 -9.74
CA MET A 84 -2.63 5.04 -11.03
C MET A 84 -2.58 3.93 -12.09
N MET A 85 -3.66 3.80 -12.81
CA MET A 85 -3.82 2.77 -13.85
C MET A 85 -4.22 3.41 -15.16
N THR A 86 -3.69 2.89 -16.24
CA THR A 86 -4.14 3.22 -17.62
C THR A 86 -4.40 1.92 -18.35
N ALA A 87 -5.52 1.85 -19.07
CA ALA A 87 -5.85 0.69 -19.89
C ALA A 87 -4.64 0.32 -20.78
N PRO A 88 -4.23 -0.96 -20.84
CA PRO A 88 -2.95 -1.37 -21.46
C PRO A 88 -2.72 -0.79 -22.86
N ARG A 89 -3.76 -0.77 -23.70
CA ARG A 89 -3.70 -0.23 -25.06
C ARG A 89 -3.44 1.29 -25.14
N LEU A 90 -3.65 2.03 -24.04
CA LEU A 90 -3.54 3.49 -23.96
C LEU A 90 -2.36 3.95 -23.11
N GLN A 91 -1.53 3.03 -22.64
CA GLN A 91 -0.32 3.37 -21.92
C GLN A 91 0.62 4.19 -22.80
N THR A 92 1.39 5.10 -22.21
CA THR A 92 2.30 6.05 -22.88
C THR A 92 1.64 7.17 -23.70
N LEU A 93 0.31 7.22 -23.78
CA LEU A 93 -0.44 8.23 -24.55
C LEU A 93 -0.87 9.45 -23.72
N GLY A 94 -0.30 9.63 -22.51
CA GLY A 94 -0.44 10.85 -21.70
C GLY A 94 -1.56 10.82 -20.65
N ALA A 95 -2.51 9.89 -20.68
CA ALA A 95 -3.62 9.84 -19.72
C ALA A 95 -3.15 9.75 -18.26
N GLY A 96 -2.14 8.93 -17.97
CA GLY A 96 -1.58 8.79 -16.61
C GLY A 96 -0.95 10.08 -16.10
N ARG A 97 -0.23 10.82 -16.97
CA ARG A 97 0.37 12.11 -16.62
C ARG A 97 -0.70 13.16 -16.34
N TRP A 98 -1.69 13.26 -17.17
CA TRP A 98 -2.80 14.18 -17.01
C TRP A 98 -3.57 13.99 -15.68
N LEU A 99 -3.88 12.73 -15.30
CA LEU A 99 -4.51 12.45 -14.01
C LEU A 99 -3.56 12.71 -12.84
N LEU A 100 -2.26 12.40 -12.99
CA LEU A 100 -1.26 12.72 -11.97
C LEU A 100 -1.18 14.23 -11.72
N ASP A 101 -1.15 15.06 -12.76
CA ASP A 101 -1.08 16.51 -12.64
C ASP A 101 -2.30 17.07 -11.87
N ARG A 102 -3.50 16.50 -12.08
CA ARG A 102 -4.70 16.83 -11.30
C ARG A 102 -4.55 16.48 -9.83
N ILE A 103 -4.10 15.27 -9.54
CA ILE A 103 -3.88 14.79 -8.17
C ILE A 103 -2.83 15.67 -7.47
N LEU A 104 -1.76 16.04 -8.16
CA LEU A 104 -0.74 16.94 -7.61
C LEU A 104 -1.32 18.32 -7.27
N ALA A 105 -2.22 18.84 -8.10
CA ALA A 105 -2.90 20.10 -7.84
C ALA A 105 -3.82 20.00 -6.60
N ASP A 106 -4.59 18.92 -6.46
CA ASP A 106 -5.47 18.69 -5.29
C ASP A 106 -4.67 18.52 -4.00
N CYS A 107 -3.53 17.83 -4.07
CA CYS A 107 -2.67 17.60 -2.92
C CYS A 107 -1.96 18.86 -2.40
N GLY A 108 -1.89 19.92 -3.19
CA GLY A 108 -1.58 21.31 -2.81
C GLY A 108 -0.50 21.51 -1.75
N GLY A 109 0.79 21.26 -2.07
CA GLY A 109 1.91 21.55 -1.16
C GLY A 109 2.15 20.50 -0.06
N ARG A 110 1.37 19.42 0.00
CA ARG A 110 1.64 18.26 0.86
C ARG A 110 2.91 17.54 0.41
N ASP A 111 3.61 16.95 1.36
CA ASP A 111 4.59 15.92 1.03
C ASP A 111 3.88 14.69 0.48
N LEU A 112 4.41 14.10 -0.58
CA LEU A 112 3.77 13.00 -1.28
C LEU A 112 4.66 11.76 -1.30
N ARG A 113 4.04 10.59 -1.25
CA ARG A 113 4.70 9.29 -1.40
C ARG A 113 3.87 8.39 -2.31
N LEU A 114 4.54 7.53 -3.05
CA LEU A 114 3.93 6.50 -3.87
C LEU A 114 4.87 5.30 -4.02
N ASN A 115 4.34 4.20 -4.52
CA ASN A 115 5.10 2.99 -4.80
C ASN A 115 4.99 2.69 -6.29
N ALA A 116 6.06 3.00 -7.01
CA ALA A 116 6.13 2.94 -8.46
C ALA A 116 6.44 1.53 -8.94
N THR A 117 5.60 0.98 -9.81
CA THR A 117 5.98 -0.17 -10.63
C THR A 117 7.07 0.25 -11.63
N ARG A 118 7.83 -0.72 -12.14
CA ARG A 118 8.87 -0.46 -13.15
C ARG A 118 8.33 0.28 -14.37
N ALA A 119 7.11 -0.04 -14.80
CA ALA A 119 6.47 0.61 -15.95
C ALA A 119 6.12 2.09 -15.69
N ALA A 120 5.75 2.44 -14.45
CA ALA A 120 5.33 3.79 -14.10
C ALA A 120 6.48 4.68 -13.55
N TYR A 121 7.66 4.13 -13.28
CA TYR A 121 8.77 4.84 -12.66
C TYR A 121 9.11 6.16 -13.34
N ARG A 122 9.28 6.14 -14.67
CA ARG A 122 9.63 7.34 -15.44
C ARG A 122 8.56 8.43 -15.42
N LEU A 123 7.29 8.04 -15.30
CA LEU A 123 6.20 9.00 -15.14
C LEU A 123 6.40 9.84 -13.88
N TYR A 124 6.66 9.18 -12.76
CA TYR A 124 6.83 9.86 -11.48
C TYR A 124 8.16 10.63 -11.39
N GLU A 125 9.24 10.06 -11.91
CA GLU A 125 10.53 10.75 -12.01
C GLU A 125 10.38 12.06 -12.80
N SER A 126 9.68 12.05 -13.95
CA SER A 126 9.41 13.25 -14.74
C SER A 126 8.49 14.27 -14.05
N ALA A 127 7.74 13.85 -13.02
CA ALA A 127 6.93 14.70 -12.17
C ALA A 127 7.69 15.22 -10.93
N GLY A 128 8.99 14.93 -10.82
CA GLY A 128 9.86 15.41 -9.74
C GLY A 128 9.93 14.49 -8.52
N PHE A 129 9.33 13.30 -8.57
CA PHE A 129 9.50 12.32 -7.50
C PHE A 129 10.91 11.73 -7.54
N VAL A 130 11.48 11.52 -6.35
CA VAL A 130 12.80 10.89 -6.17
C VAL A 130 12.66 9.52 -5.49
N PRO A 131 13.46 8.51 -5.87
CA PRO A 131 13.42 7.20 -5.24
C PRO A 131 13.91 7.27 -3.80
N VAL A 132 13.33 6.43 -2.94
CA VAL A 132 13.63 6.36 -1.50
C VAL A 132 14.08 4.96 -1.10
N ALA A 133 13.32 3.94 -1.48
CA ALA A 133 13.55 2.56 -1.07
C ALA A 133 13.01 1.56 -2.10
N THR A 134 13.53 0.36 -2.07
CA THR A 134 12.95 -0.79 -2.77
C THR A 134 11.98 -1.51 -1.83
N ILE A 135 10.84 -1.91 -2.37
CA ILE A 135 9.87 -2.77 -1.70
C ILE A 135 9.90 -4.13 -2.37
N HIS A 136 10.15 -5.16 -1.59
CA HIS A 136 10.20 -6.55 -2.05
C HIS A 136 8.84 -7.19 -1.85
N GLN A 137 8.21 -7.64 -2.93
CA GLN A 137 6.96 -8.39 -2.88
C GLN A 137 7.29 -9.87 -2.71
N ARG A 138 6.82 -10.45 -1.62
CA ARG A 138 7.01 -11.85 -1.29
C ARG A 138 5.64 -12.51 -1.16
N GLN A 139 5.44 -13.65 -1.82
CA GLN A 139 4.13 -14.31 -1.81
C GLN A 139 4.22 -15.80 -2.15
N GLY A 140 3.24 -16.56 -1.69
CA GLY A 140 3.12 -17.97 -2.02
C GLY A 140 2.10 -18.68 -1.16
N ILE A 141 2.02 -20.00 -1.32
CA ILE A 141 1.24 -20.86 -0.44
C ILE A 141 2.09 -21.15 0.80
N VAL A 142 1.57 -20.84 1.98
CA VAL A 142 2.29 -21.10 3.24
C VAL A 142 2.51 -22.61 3.39
N ARG A 143 3.79 -22.97 3.54
CA ARG A 143 4.22 -24.36 3.69
C ARG A 143 4.09 -24.82 5.14
N GLU A 144 3.74 -26.09 5.33
CA GLU A 144 3.88 -26.75 6.61
C GLU A 144 5.36 -27.04 6.86
N GLY A 145 5.84 -26.81 8.07
CA GLY A 145 7.22 -27.09 8.44
C GLY A 145 7.77 -26.17 9.54
N PRO A 146 8.97 -26.48 10.02
CA PRO A 146 9.65 -25.63 10.99
C PRO A 146 10.06 -24.30 10.34
N LEU A 147 9.65 -23.22 10.96
CA LEU A 147 10.22 -21.90 10.64
C LEU A 147 11.56 -21.73 11.37
N PRO A 148 12.51 -21.01 10.80
CA PRO A 148 13.73 -20.63 11.51
C PRO A 148 13.43 -20.08 12.89
N GLU A 149 14.20 -20.48 13.89
CA GLU A 149 13.99 -20.03 15.26
C GLU A 149 14.25 -18.52 15.36
N VAL A 150 13.30 -17.83 16.00
CA VAL A 150 13.37 -16.39 16.19
C VAL A 150 13.39 -16.10 17.68
N VAL A 151 14.51 -15.54 18.14
CA VAL A 151 14.65 -15.07 19.51
C VAL A 151 14.27 -13.60 19.56
N SER A 152 13.04 -13.30 20.00
CA SER A 152 12.60 -11.93 20.31
C SER A 152 12.54 -11.74 21.81
N ALA A 153 13.02 -10.60 22.30
CA ALA A 153 12.92 -10.23 23.70
C ALA A 153 11.49 -9.94 24.18
N CYS A 154 10.56 -9.76 23.22
CA CYS A 154 9.16 -9.42 23.51
C CYS A 154 8.25 -10.62 23.27
N PRO A 155 7.46 -11.05 24.25
CA PRO A 155 6.41 -12.03 24.03
C PRO A 155 5.36 -11.50 23.06
N VAL A 156 4.85 -12.40 22.20
CA VAL A 156 3.86 -12.06 21.18
C VAL A 156 2.52 -12.71 21.54
N ARG A 157 1.45 -11.92 21.45
CA ARG A 157 0.07 -12.38 21.65
C ARG A 157 -0.85 -11.93 20.52
N THR A 158 -2.07 -12.45 20.52
CA THR A 158 -3.14 -11.97 19.62
C THR A 158 -3.51 -10.53 19.95
N LEU A 159 -3.78 -9.73 18.92
CA LEU A 159 -4.28 -8.37 18.99
C LEU A 159 -5.64 -8.32 19.67
N GLN A 160 -5.84 -7.32 20.53
CA GLN A 160 -7.08 -7.02 21.22
C GLN A 160 -7.58 -5.61 20.88
N ALA A 161 -8.86 -5.35 21.01
CA ALA A 161 -9.44 -4.03 20.71
C ALA A 161 -8.83 -2.92 21.60
N SER A 162 -8.45 -3.23 22.83
CA SER A 162 -7.78 -2.31 23.76
C SER A 162 -6.40 -1.84 23.28
N ASP A 163 -5.75 -2.58 22.38
CA ASP A 163 -4.43 -2.23 21.89
C ASP A 163 -4.46 -1.08 20.86
N GLN A 164 -5.56 -0.89 20.15
CA GLN A 164 -5.67 -0.04 18.97
C GLN A 164 -5.12 1.38 19.18
N ALA A 165 -5.33 1.97 20.36
CA ALA A 165 -4.82 3.32 20.64
C ALA A 165 -3.28 3.36 20.64
N ALA A 166 -2.63 2.39 21.30
CA ALA A 166 -1.17 2.27 21.31
C ALA A 166 -0.61 1.92 19.92
N LEU A 167 -1.32 1.06 19.17
CA LEU A 167 -0.89 0.69 17.83
C LEU A 167 -0.95 1.85 16.84
N ARG A 168 -1.91 2.77 16.96
CA ARG A 168 -1.94 4.01 16.16
C ARG A 168 -0.71 4.89 16.45
N ALA A 169 -0.31 5.00 17.71
CA ALA A 169 0.88 5.76 18.08
C ALA A 169 2.17 5.13 17.52
N LEU A 170 2.31 3.81 17.62
CA LEU A 170 3.44 3.07 17.04
C LEU A 170 3.49 3.23 15.50
N ASP A 171 2.34 3.10 14.85
CA ASP A 171 2.24 3.27 13.41
C ASP A 171 2.61 4.69 12.97
N GLN A 172 2.13 5.71 13.66
CA GLN A 172 2.46 7.11 13.37
C GLN A 172 3.98 7.36 13.47
N MET A 173 4.65 6.79 14.47
CA MET A 173 6.11 6.89 14.59
C MET A 173 6.82 6.18 13.44
N ALA A 174 6.39 4.98 13.08
CA ALA A 174 7.02 4.18 12.03
C ALA A 174 6.75 4.74 10.63
N PHE A 175 5.51 5.13 10.36
CA PHE A 175 5.06 5.63 9.05
C PHE A 175 5.48 7.08 8.79
N GLY A 176 5.54 7.90 9.86
CA GLY A 176 5.92 9.32 9.80
C GLY A 176 4.77 10.28 9.50
N ALA A 177 3.52 9.83 9.59
CA ALA A 177 2.31 10.65 9.51
C ALA A 177 1.15 9.96 10.23
N GLU A 178 0.19 10.75 10.73
CA GLU A 178 -1.04 10.19 11.28
C GLU A 178 -1.93 9.67 10.15
N ARG A 179 -2.32 8.39 10.24
CA ARG A 179 -3.26 7.76 9.30
C ARG A 179 -4.37 7.00 10.03
N ARG A 180 -4.98 7.68 11.01
CA ARG A 180 -6.03 7.10 11.86
C ARG A 180 -7.13 6.42 11.07
N ALA A 181 -7.72 7.09 10.07
CA ALA A 181 -8.81 6.53 9.27
C ALA A 181 -8.39 5.22 8.56
N VAL A 182 -7.15 5.16 8.07
CA VAL A 182 -6.60 3.95 7.44
C VAL A 182 -6.51 2.82 8.46
N LEU A 183 -5.94 3.08 9.64
CA LEU A 183 -5.80 2.05 10.68
C LEU A 183 -7.15 1.58 11.21
N ASP A 184 -8.11 2.48 11.41
CA ASP A 184 -9.46 2.12 11.86
C ASP A 184 -10.15 1.20 10.85
N ALA A 185 -10.04 1.49 9.57
CA ALA A 185 -10.57 0.64 8.51
C ALA A 185 -9.84 -0.72 8.44
N LEU A 186 -8.51 -0.73 8.64
CA LEU A 186 -7.73 -1.97 8.68
C LEU A 186 -8.07 -2.82 9.91
N PHE A 187 -8.19 -2.24 11.09
CA PHE A 187 -8.59 -2.97 12.31
C PHE A 187 -9.96 -3.64 12.19
N ALA A 188 -10.89 -3.01 11.45
CA ALA A 188 -12.22 -3.56 11.22
C ALA A 188 -12.22 -4.84 10.36
N VAL A 189 -11.19 -5.06 9.53
CA VAL A 189 -11.12 -6.17 8.56
C VAL A 189 -9.93 -7.09 8.77
N SER A 190 -9.13 -6.88 9.82
CA SER A 190 -7.89 -7.61 10.07
C SER A 190 -7.96 -8.36 11.40
N GLU A 191 -7.26 -9.47 11.46
CA GLU A 191 -6.72 -10.04 12.68
C GLU A 191 -5.23 -9.66 12.82
N GLY A 192 -4.60 -9.90 13.97
CA GLY A 192 -3.20 -9.53 14.12
C GLY A 192 -2.53 -10.07 15.37
N THR A 193 -1.26 -9.71 15.48
CA THR A 193 -0.38 -10.02 16.61
C THR A 193 0.24 -8.75 17.18
N VAL A 194 0.53 -8.76 18.47
CA VAL A 194 1.13 -7.65 19.21
C VAL A 194 2.31 -8.18 20.00
N ALA A 195 3.47 -7.56 19.85
CA ALA A 195 4.63 -7.75 20.73
C ALA A 195 4.46 -6.84 21.97
N VAL A 196 4.72 -7.38 23.15
CA VAL A 196 4.51 -6.68 24.41
C VAL A 196 5.84 -6.52 25.12
N ARG A 197 6.14 -5.31 25.61
CA ARG A 197 7.28 -5.00 26.47
C ARG A 197 6.77 -4.24 27.69
N ASP A 198 7.12 -4.70 28.88
CA ASP A 198 6.73 -4.08 30.16
C ASP A 198 5.21 -3.86 30.27
N GLY A 199 4.41 -4.80 29.74
CA GLY A 199 2.96 -4.75 29.74
C GLY A 199 2.32 -3.87 28.66
N ALA A 200 3.11 -3.14 27.85
CA ALA A 200 2.64 -2.26 26.80
C ALA A 200 2.95 -2.81 25.39
N PRO A 201 2.12 -2.51 24.36
CA PRO A 201 2.42 -2.80 22.97
C PRO A 201 3.73 -2.12 22.52
N ALA A 202 4.65 -2.91 21.94
CA ALA A 202 5.93 -2.45 21.40
C ALA A 202 6.07 -2.67 19.88
N GLY A 203 5.18 -3.45 19.28
CA GLY A 203 5.11 -3.69 17.84
C GLY A 203 3.87 -4.50 17.49
N PHE A 204 3.51 -4.54 16.21
CA PHE A 204 2.35 -5.29 15.76
C PHE A 204 2.45 -5.74 14.30
N ALA A 205 1.68 -6.75 13.93
CA ALA A 205 1.42 -7.14 12.56
C ALA A 205 -0.06 -7.40 12.36
N LEU A 206 -0.61 -6.91 11.26
CA LEU A 206 -1.97 -7.22 10.82
C LEU A 206 -1.95 -8.21 9.66
N ILE A 207 -3.06 -8.94 9.50
CA ILE A 207 -3.33 -9.77 8.33
C ILE A 207 -4.80 -9.65 7.97
N ARG A 208 -5.08 -9.49 6.68
CA ARG A 208 -6.44 -9.36 6.14
C ARG A 208 -6.59 -10.06 4.81
N ASP A 209 -7.82 -10.28 4.41
CA ASP A 209 -8.11 -10.73 3.05
C ASP A 209 -7.61 -9.73 2.02
N PHE A 210 -6.98 -10.23 0.96
CA PHE A 210 -6.51 -9.45 -0.17
C PHE A 210 -6.36 -10.33 -1.42
N GLY A 211 -6.86 -9.84 -2.54
CA GLY A 211 -6.71 -10.55 -3.80
C GLY A 211 -7.22 -11.99 -3.73
N ARG A 212 -6.37 -12.94 -4.09
CA ARG A 212 -6.68 -14.39 -4.08
C ARG A 212 -6.42 -15.08 -2.73
N GLY A 213 -5.93 -14.33 -1.75
CA GLY A 213 -5.60 -14.86 -0.43
C GLY A 213 -5.60 -13.76 0.62
N ARG A 214 -4.49 -13.61 1.34
CA ARG A 214 -4.35 -12.62 2.41
C ARG A 214 -3.05 -11.84 2.27
N VAL A 215 -2.99 -10.64 2.83
CA VAL A 215 -1.79 -9.81 2.95
C VAL A 215 -1.44 -9.58 4.41
N ILE A 216 -0.16 -9.75 4.74
CA ILE A 216 0.41 -9.39 6.04
C ILE A 216 0.89 -7.95 5.95
N GLY A 217 0.31 -7.07 6.74
CA GLY A 217 0.66 -5.67 6.83
C GLY A 217 -0.48 -4.76 7.31
N PRO A 218 -0.16 -3.62 7.99
CA PRO A 218 1.21 -3.20 8.28
C PRO A 218 1.91 -4.11 9.30
N VAL A 219 3.24 -4.18 9.20
CA VAL A 219 4.11 -4.76 10.23
C VAL A 219 4.98 -3.64 10.77
N VAL A 220 4.81 -3.32 12.03
CA VAL A 220 5.55 -2.28 12.75
C VAL A 220 6.33 -2.92 13.88
N ALA A 221 7.64 -2.76 13.88
CA ALA A 221 8.55 -3.38 14.84
C ALA A 221 9.80 -2.53 15.05
N GLU A 222 10.53 -2.78 16.14
CA GLU A 222 11.81 -2.13 16.40
C GLU A 222 12.92 -2.71 15.53
N ASP A 223 12.91 -4.02 15.39
CA ASP A 223 13.94 -4.77 14.66
C ASP A 223 13.36 -5.96 13.87
N GLU A 224 14.22 -6.62 13.14
CA GLU A 224 13.89 -7.79 12.33
C GLU A 224 13.42 -8.99 13.18
N ALA A 225 14.01 -9.18 14.36
CA ALA A 225 13.66 -10.28 15.27
C ALA A 225 12.21 -10.10 15.76
N MET A 226 11.82 -8.90 16.16
CA MET A 226 10.45 -8.59 16.55
C MET A 226 9.50 -8.73 15.36
N ALA A 227 9.85 -8.21 14.17
CA ALA A 227 9.02 -8.33 12.97
C ALA A 227 8.77 -9.81 12.62
N THR A 228 9.81 -10.63 12.65
CA THR A 228 9.71 -12.07 12.39
C THR A 228 8.86 -12.78 13.45
N ALA A 229 9.05 -12.43 14.75
CA ALA A 229 8.25 -12.98 15.84
C ALA A 229 6.76 -12.64 15.72
N LEU A 230 6.42 -11.44 15.23
CA LEU A 230 5.05 -11.00 14.98
C LEU A 230 4.43 -11.76 13.80
N ILE A 231 5.19 -12.03 12.74
CA ILE A 231 4.72 -12.68 11.51
C ILE A 231 4.56 -14.20 11.70
N ALA A 232 5.46 -14.86 12.45
CA ALA A 232 5.48 -16.31 12.59
C ALA A 232 4.17 -16.94 13.05
N PRO A 233 3.43 -16.42 14.07
CA PRO A 233 2.13 -16.96 14.44
C PRO A 233 1.06 -16.81 13.35
N LEU A 234 1.14 -15.75 12.54
CA LEU A 234 0.23 -15.54 11.42
C LEU A 234 0.46 -16.58 10.33
N LEU A 235 1.73 -16.88 10.00
CA LEU A 235 2.08 -17.91 9.03
C LEU A 235 1.57 -19.30 9.50
N ARG A 236 1.85 -19.67 10.76
CA ARG A 236 1.42 -20.97 11.31
C ARG A 236 -0.10 -21.17 11.27
N ARG A 237 -0.89 -20.11 11.45
CA ARG A 237 -2.37 -20.19 11.39
C ARG A 237 -2.91 -20.29 9.96
N HIS A 238 -2.10 -19.98 8.97
CA HIS A 238 -2.54 -19.91 7.56
C HIS A 238 -1.81 -20.90 6.64
N VAL A 239 -1.30 -22.01 7.19
CA VAL A 239 -0.71 -23.11 6.39
C VAL A 239 -1.68 -23.54 5.29
N GLY A 240 -1.18 -23.75 4.08
CA GLY A 240 -1.96 -24.09 2.89
C GLY A 240 -2.71 -22.92 2.22
N GLN A 241 -2.69 -21.72 2.81
CA GLN A 241 -3.31 -20.54 2.22
C GLN A 241 -2.30 -19.67 1.46
N PHE A 242 -2.76 -18.94 0.46
CA PHE A 242 -1.94 -17.98 -0.26
C PHE A 242 -1.79 -16.69 0.57
N LEU A 243 -0.55 -16.34 0.90
CA LEU A 243 -0.20 -15.12 1.61
C LEU A 243 0.75 -14.26 0.79
N ARG A 244 0.72 -12.96 1.07
CA ARG A 244 1.61 -11.94 0.54
C ARG A 244 2.11 -11.03 1.66
N ILE A 245 3.35 -10.58 1.54
CA ILE A 245 3.91 -9.47 2.31
C ILE A 245 4.72 -8.58 1.36
N ASP A 246 4.56 -7.26 1.51
CA ASP A 246 5.34 -6.26 0.79
C ASP A 246 6.25 -5.57 1.80
N THR A 247 7.57 -5.80 1.71
CA THR A 247 8.53 -5.44 2.76
C THR A 247 9.64 -4.52 2.28
N PHE A 248 10.08 -3.61 3.15
CA PHE A 248 11.32 -2.83 2.97
C PHE A 248 12.57 -3.58 3.44
N CYS A 249 12.40 -4.65 4.23
CA CYS A 249 13.54 -5.41 4.73
C CYS A 249 14.14 -6.24 3.60
N ASP A 250 15.42 -6.04 3.35
CA ASP A 250 16.24 -6.74 2.34
C ASP A 250 17.26 -7.68 2.98
N SER A 251 17.13 -7.95 4.28
CA SER A 251 18.02 -8.84 5.03
C SER A 251 17.94 -10.27 4.51
N PRO A 252 19.06 -10.92 4.26
CA PRO A 252 19.09 -12.34 3.89
C PRO A 252 18.42 -13.26 4.92
N THR A 253 18.52 -12.93 6.21
CA THR A 253 17.89 -13.68 7.30
C THR A 253 16.36 -13.59 7.24
N PHE A 254 15.83 -12.38 7.04
CA PHE A 254 14.40 -12.18 6.89
C PHE A 254 13.86 -12.85 5.63
N PHE A 255 14.61 -12.79 4.53
CA PHE A 255 14.22 -13.49 3.31
C PHE A 255 14.24 -15.01 3.48
N ALA A 256 15.27 -15.57 4.12
CA ALA A 256 15.32 -17.00 4.42
C ALA A 256 14.15 -17.47 5.29
N PHE A 257 13.71 -16.63 6.25
CA PHE A 257 12.50 -16.90 7.04
C PHE A 257 11.22 -16.93 6.16
N LEU A 258 11.06 -15.97 5.25
CA LEU A 258 9.91 -15.92 4.35
C LEU A 258 9.94 -17.07 3.33
N ASP A 259 11.11 -17.40 2.79
CA ASP A 259 11.30 -18.56 1.87
C ASP A 259 10.95 -19.88 2.55
N ALA A 260 11.40 -20.08 3.79
CA ALA A 260 11.06 -21.28 4.57
C ALA A 260 9.54 -21.40 4.77
N ALA A 261 8.84 -20.27 4.92
CA ALA A 261 7.39 -20.25 5.02
C ALA A 261 6.68 -20.44 3.67
N GLY A 262 7.39 -20.41 2.54
CA GLY A 262 6.81 -20.52 1.19
C GLY A 262 6.40 -19.17 0.57
N LEU A 263 6.83 -18.05 1.14
CA LEU A 263 6.62 -16.73 0.57
C LEU A 263 7.84 -16.35 -0.29
N ASP A 264 7.91 -16.91 -1.47
CA ASP A 264 9.02 -16.74 -2.40
C ASP A 264 9.05 -15.31 -3.00
N ALA A 265 10.20 -14.88 -3.54
CA ALA A 265 10.32 -13.60 -4.23
C ALA A 265 9.38 -13.55 -5.45
N PHE A 266 8.66 -12.46 -5.61
CA PHE A 266 7.72 -12.28 -6.71
C PHE A 266 8.09 -11.10 -7.62
N ASP A 267 8.18 -9.89 -7.04
CA ASP A 267 8.46 -8.66 -7.79
C ASP A 267 9.05 -7.60 -6.85
N THR A 268 9.46 -6.48 -7.40
CA THR A 268 9.88 -5.30 -6.64
C THR A 268 9.21 -4.05 -7.19
N VAL A 269 8.95 -3.09 -6.30
CA VAL A 269 8.54 -1.74 -6.67
C VAL A 269 9.43 -0.72 -5.96
N THR A 270 9.49 0.50 -6.50
CA THR A 270 10.29 1.57 -5.91
C THR A 270 9.38 2.53 -5.17
N GLN A 271 9.62 2.71 -3.87
CA GLN A 271 9.00 3.83 -3.16
C GLN A 271 9.64 5.12 -3.62
N MET A 272 8.82 6.09 -3.98
CA MET A 272 9.25 7.43 -4.40
C MET A 272 8.53 8.50 -3.58
N ARG A 273 9.16 9.66 -3.41
CA ARG A 273 8.61 10.83 -2.71
C ARG A 273 8.73 12.11 -3.51
N LEU A 274 7.82 13.02 -3.27
CA LEU A 274 7.90 14.44 -3.63
C LEU A 274 7.73 15.25 -2.33
N GLY A 275 8.67 16.14 -2.03
CA GLY A 275 8.73 16.84 -0.73
C GLY A 275 9.64 16.13 0.28
N LYS A 276 9.37 16.27 1.57
CA LYS A 276 10.23 15.78 2.66
C LYS A 276 10.16 14.27 2.85
N GLN A 277 11.26 13.69 3.31
CA GLN A 277 11.28 12.32 3.81
C GLN A 277 10.56 12.27 5.17
N ARG A 278 9.76 11.21 5.39
CA ARG A 278 9.00 10.99 6.62
C ARG A 278 9.16 9.56 7.11
N GLY A 279 9.21 9.40 8.43
CA GLY A 279 9.39 8.10 9.09
C GLY A 279 10.81 7.56 9.03
N GLY A 280 11.07 6.53 9.83
CA GLY A 280 12.34 5.81 9.84
C GLY A 280 13.34 6.27 10.90
N ASP A 281 13.15 7.40 11.56
CA ASP A 281 14.09 7.95 12.56
C ASP A 281 13.69 7.59 14.01
N GLY A 282 12.59 6.87 14.19
CA GLY A 282 12.06 6.47 15.49
C GLY A 282 12.56 5.09 15.96
N PRO A 283 12.17 4.69 17.19
CA PRO A 283 12.50 3.39 17.75
C PRO A 283 11.80 2.23 17.04
N VAL A 284 10.74 2.50 16.29
CA VAL A 284 10.01 1.52 15.49
C VAL A 284 9.98 1.95 14.02
N ARG A 285 9.92 0.97 13.13
CA ARG A 285 9.84 1.18 11.69
C ARG A 285 8.87 0.21 11.03
N THR A 286 8.46 0.53 9.80
CA THR A 286 7.61 -0.34 9.00
C THR A 286 8.44 -1.42 8.33
N PHE A 287 8.14 -2.68 8.63
CA PHE A 287 8.71 -3.87 7.98
C PHE A 287 7.82 -4.41 6.86
N GLY A 288 6.51 -4.23 6.98
CA GLY A 288 5.55 -4.63 5.96
C GLY A 288 4.52 -3.54 5.70
N LEU A 289 4.20 -3.31 4.45
CA LEU A 289 3.20 -2.32 4.06
C LEU A 289 1.77 -2.79 4.35
N ALA A 290 0.88 -1.85 4.69
CA ALA A 290 -0.56 -2.10 4.72
C ALA A 290 -1.11 -2.41 3.31
N ALA A 291 -0.64 -1.67 2.32
CA ALA A 291 -0.85 -1.84 0.89
C ALA A 291 0.10 -0.88 0.14
N HIS A 292 0.32 -1.11 -1.16
CA HIS A 292 1.12 -0.17 -1.97
C HIS A 292 0.54 1.25 -1.99
N THR A 293 -0.77 1.37 -1.85
CA THR A 293 -1.51 2.65 -1.90
C THR A 293 -1.66 3.31 -0.54
N LEU A 294 -1.49 2.56 0.54
CA LEU A 294 -1.72 3.03 1.91
C LEU A 294 -0.42 3.15 2.73
N GLY A 295 0.69 2.61 2.19
CA GLY A 295 1.99 2.60 2.86
C GLY A 295 2.17 1.56 3.94
#